data_2c043c5344ad52ef16e92f91258183e7
#
_entry.id   2c043c5344ad52ef16e92f91258183e7
#
_cell.length_a   1.000
_cell.length_b   1.000
_cell.length_c   1.000
_cell.angle_alpha   90.00
_cell.angle_beta   90.00
_cell.angle_gamma   90.00
#
_symmetry.space_group_name_H-M   'P 1'
#
loop_
_entity.id
_entity.type
_entity.pdbx_description
1 polymer ?
#
loop_
_entity_poly.entity_id
_entity_poly.type
_entity_poly.pdbx_seq_one_letter_code
_entity_poly.pdbx_strand_id
1 'polypeptide(L)' 'CWSLKLGYSCCTSNDIILYSDADGDWSVENNEWCG' A
#
# COMPACT_ATOMS: atom_id res chain seq x y z
N CYS A 1 9.67 -2.19 0.76
CA CYS A 1 8.33 -2.65 1.13
C CYS A 1 7.85 -3.72 0.14
N TRP A 2 6.85 -4.47 0.54
CA TRP A 2 6.38 -5.62 -0.24
C TRP A 2 5.64 -5.22 -1.53
N SER A 3 5.04 -4.04 -1.55
CA SER A 3 4.21 -3.64 -2.69
C SER A 3 5.01 -3.28 -3.93
N LEU A 4 6.28 -2.98 -3.79
CA LEU A 4 7.10 -2.67 -4.96
C LEU A 4 7.17 -3.81 -5.95
N LYS A 5 7.16 -5.04 -5.47
CA LYS A 5 7.19 -6.22 -6.34
C LYS A 5 5.98 -6.28 -7.25
N LEU A 6 4.88 -5.70 -6.81
CA LEU A 6 3.63 -5.71 -7.55
C LEU A 6 3.46 -4.47 -8.42
N GLY A 7 4.41 -3.55 -8.38
CA GLY A 7 4.35 -2.35 -9.19
C GLY A 7 3.67 -1.19 -8.50
N TYR A 8 3.56 -1.22 -7.19
CA TYR A 8 2.94 -0.13 -6.42
C TYR A 8 3.97 0.61 -5.59
N SER A 9 3.60 1.81 -5.14
CA SER A 9 4.47 2.61 -4.29
C SER A 9 4.45 2.11 -2.85
N CYS A 10 5.48 2.47 -2.10
CA CYS A 10 5.49 2.25 -0.67
C CYS A 10 4.76 3.39 0.02
N CYS A 11 3.92 3.08 1.00
CA CYS A 11 3.32 4.11 1.83
C CYS A 11 4.41 4.75 2.69
N THR A 12 4.38 6.06 2.82
CA THR A 12 5.39 6.77 3.58
C THR A 12 4.88 7.32 4.91
N SER A 13 3.68 7.88 4.93
CA SER A 13 3.16 8.50 6.14
C SER A 13 1.73 8.08 6.48
N ASN A 14 1.15 7.23 5.69
CA ASN A 14 -0.24 6.81 5.87
C ASN A 14 -0.29 5.55 6.73
N ASP A 15 -0.94 5.64 7.88
CA ASP A 15 -1.10 4.51 8.78
C ASP A 15 -2.46 3.85 8.67
N ILE A 16 -3.31 4.33 7.79
CA ILE A 16 -4.67 3.82 7.67
C ILE A 16 -4.70 2.68 6.67
N ILE A 17 -5.19 1.54 7.11
CA ILE A 17 -5.33 0.38 6.24
C ILE A 17 -6.73 0.37 5.68
N LEU A 18 -6.85 0.50 4.36
CA LEU A 18 -8.13 0.53 3.69
C LEU A 18 -8.56 -0.85 3.22
N TYR A 19 -7.60 -1.72 2.97
CA TYR A 19 -7.89 -3.04 2.43
C TYR A 19 -6.74 -3.97 2.77
N SER A 20 -7.01 -5.22 3.02
CA SER A 20 -5.94 -6.21 3.22
C SER A 20 -6.31 -7.50 2.51
N ASP A 21 -5.29 -8.16 1.98
CA ASP A 21 -5.48 -9.43 1.29
C ASP A 21 -4.28 -10.34 1.57
N ALA A 22 -4.09 -11.36 0.74
CA ALA A 22 -3.02 -12.32 0.94
C ALA A 22 -1.63 -11.70 0.78
N ASP A 23 -1.52 -10.58 0.07
CA ASP A 23 -0.23 -9.93 -0.15
C ASP A 23 0.17 -9.01 1.01
N GLY A 24 -0.81 -8.48 1.73
CA GLY A 24 -0.54 -7.58 2.83
C GLY A 24 -1.64 -6.54 2.99
N ASP A 25 -1.32 -5.50 3.75
CA ASP A 25 -2.25 -4.42 4.01
C ASP A 25 -2.05 -3.30 3.00
N TRP A 26 -3.14 -2.83 2.43
CA TRP A 26 -3.11 -1.78 1.41
C TRP A 26 -3.66 -0.48 1.94
N SER A 27 -3.14 0.61 1.42
CA SER A 27 -3.66 1.93 1.70
C SER A 27 -3.59 2.78 0.44
N VAL A 28 -4.00 4.03 0.53
CA VAL A 28 -3.97 4.97 -0.59
C VAL A 28 -3.27 6.25 -0.17
N GLU A 29 -2.31 6.68 -0.97
CA GLU A 29 -1.59 7.94 -0.79
C GLU A 29 -1.49 8.63 -2.14
N ASN A 30 -1.76 9.93 -2.17
CA ASN A 30 -1.65 10.71 -3.40
C ASN A 30 -2.44 10.10 -4.55
N ASN A 31 -3.62 9.59 -4.26
CA ASN A 31 -4.51 8.96 -5.23
C ASN A 31 -3.92 7.68 -5.84
N GLU A 32 -3.01 7.03 -5.12
CA GLU A 32 -2.40 5.78 -5.57
C GLU A 32 -2.42 4.75 -4.45
N TRP A 33 -2.55 3.51 -4.82
CA TRP A 33 -2.43 2.42 -3.86
C TRP A 33 -0.98 2.26 -3.42
N CYS A 34 -0.78 1.96 -2.16
CA CYS A 34 0.54 1.72 -1.60
C CYS A 34 0.46 0.63 -0.53
N GLY A 35 1.59 0.05 -0.25
CA GLY A 35 1.64 -1.00 0.76
C GLY A 35 2.64 -0.80 1.86
#